data_f6386de30ab9b76565fbc56ea1efdfa7
#
_entry.id   f6386de30ab9b76565fbc56ea1efdfa7
#
_cell.length_a   1.000
_cell.length_b   1.000
_cell.length_c   1.000
_cell.angle_alpha   90.00
_cell.angle_beta   90.00
_cell.angle_gamma   90.00
#
_symmetry.space_group_name_H-M   'P 1'
#
loop_
_entity.id
_entity.type
_entity.pdbx_description
1 polymer ?
#
loop_
_entity_poly.entity_id
_entity_poly.type
_entity_poly.pdbx_seq_one_letter_code
_entity_poly.pdbx_strand_id
1 'polypeptide(L)'
;MAEAVRHDRTARQLRLLSDALDSGRLGPVRRLVNTLAPAEIGNLLESLPPGKREVVWGLVDPEDDGEVLLHVGDEVRESLLADMDPDEIVAAVEDLDIDDLANLVEDLPDTVIDEVLKSMDRENRERLEQVLSYPEDTAGRLMNPDVVTVRADVNVDVVLRYLRLRGELPDHTDHLYVVSRRHQYLGRVPLAALVTHEDSTPVNRLIDDEQPAIDVGDGSDEVARRFSDHDWISAPVVDDNNILLGRITIDDVVDIIREQAEHQAMSAAGLDEDEDMFSPARRAFRRRLIWLSINLCTAFLASSVVSRFEGSIEKLVALAALMPIVAGMGGNAGTQVLALMVRGLALGQIGSSNVMTLLKKELTVALINGLCLGIGLGVIVLVWLRQPMLSLVIGTALTVNMLTAASGGVLVPVTLKRLGFDPALAGGVILTTLTDVMGFLSFLGLATLILLP
;
A
#
# COMPACT_ATOMS: atom_id res chain seq x y z
N MET A 1 -14.74 3.19 -22.95
CA MET A 1 -14.31 3.43 -24.34
C MET A 1 -13.02 4.27 -24.40
N ALA A 2 -12.89 5.36 -23.64
CA ALA A 2 -11.64 6.16 -23.56
C ALA A 2 -10.48 5.37 -22.95
N GLU A 3 -10.73 4.58 -21.93
CA GLU A 3 -9.76 3.73 -21.24
C GLU A 3 -9.21 2.59 -22.13
N ALA A 4 -10.07 1.94 -22.90
CA ALA A 4 -9.66 0.93 -23.88
C ALA A 4 -8.79 1.51 -25.02
N VAL A 5 -9.04 2.77 -25.39
CA VAL A 5 -8.23 3.48 -26.40
C VAL A 5 -6.87 3.91 -25.84
N ARG A 6 -6.80 4.29 -24.55
CA ARG A 6 -5.51 4.54 -23.87
C ARG A 6 -4.67 3.27 -23.77
N HIS A 7 -5.23 2.16 -23.30
CA HIS A 7 -4.54 0.86 -23.19
C HIS A 7 -3.99 0.38 -24.54
N ASP A 8 -4.77 0.52 -25.61
CA ASP A 8 -4.33 0.13 -26.97
C ASP A 8 -3.20 1.05 -27.48
N ARG A 9 -3.21 2.31 -27.10
CA ARG A 9 -2.17 3.30 -27.44
C ARG A 9 -0.85 2.99 -26.72
N THR A 10 -0.89 2.72 -25.43
CA THR A 10 0.28 2.37 -24.62
C THR A 10 0.88 1.04 -25.06
N ALA A 11 0.07 0.00 -25.27
CA ALA A 11 0.54 -1.28 -25.77
C ALA A 11 1.17 -1.19 -27.18
N ARG A 12 0.67 -0.28 -28.02
CA ARG A 12 1.25 -0.04 -29.36
C ARG A 12 2.57 0.74 -29.28
N GLN A 13 2.67 1.71 -28.37
CA GLN A 13 3.91 2.46 -28.12
C GLN A 13 5.00 1.53 -27.59
N LEU A 14 4.70 0.68 -26.62
CA LEU A 14 5.62 -0.34 -26.07
C LEU A 14 6.14 -1.29 -27.13
N ARG A 15 5.27 -1.77 -28.04
CA ARG A 15 5.70 -2.63 -29.17
C ARG A 15 6.66 -1.91 -30.10
N LEU A 16 6.32 -0.69 -30.52
CA LEU A 16 7.16 0.11 -31.43
C LEU A 16 8.51 0.42 -30.80
N LEU A 17 8.52 0.68 -29.49
CA LEU A 17 9.73 0.93 -28.73
C LEU A 17 10.57 -0.34 -28.61
N SER A 18 9.97 -1.48 -28.26
CA SER A 18 10.67 -2.76 -28.20
C SER A 18 11.28 -3.14 -29.55
N ASP A 19 10.54 -2.97 -30.66
CA ASP A 19 11.02 -3.23 -32.02
C ASP A 19 12.17 -2.29 -32.42
N ALA A 20 12.13 -1.03 -31.97
CA ALA A 20 13.19 -0.05 -32.20
C ALA A 20 14.46 -0.39 -31.42
N LEU A 21 14.32 -0.78 -30.15
CA LEU A 21 15.42 -1.26 -29.29
C LEU A 21 16.06 -2.54 -29.87
N ASP A 22 15.25 -3.53 -30.25
CA ASP A 22 15.73 -4.79 -30.83
C ASP A 22 16.43 -4.59 -32.17
N SER A 23 16.07 -3.53 -32.90
CA SER A 23 16.74 -3.15 -34.17
C SER A 23 17.92 -2.19 -34.01
N GLY A 24 18.27 -1.81 -32.77
CA GLY A 24 19.37 -0.87 -32.47
C GLY A 24 19.12 0.58 -32.94
N ARG A 25 17.87 0.94 -33.24
CA ARG A 25 17.51 2.29 -33.70
C ARG A 25 17.14 3.20 -32.54
N LEU A 26 18.15 3.79 -31.88
CA LEU A 26 17.96 4.61 -30.68
C LEU A 26 17.34 5.99 -30.96
N GLY A 27 17.49 6.54 -32.16
CA GLY A 27 16.96 7.85 -32.50
C GLY A 27 15.43 8.02 -32.37
N PRO A 28 14.60 7.06 -32.80
CA PRO A 28 13.17 7.07 -32.54
C PRO A 28 12.81 6.91 -31.06
N VAL A 29 13.58 6.08 -30.31
CA VAL A 29 13.40 5.84 -28.88
C VAL A 29 13.64 7.14 -28.11
N ARG A 30 14.78 7.80 -28.31
CA ARG A 30 15.13 9.07 -27.67
C ARG A 30 14.07 10.16 -27.94
N ARG A 31 13.58 10.25 -29.17
CA ARG A 31 12.51 11.22 -29.48
C ARG A 31 11.20 10.92 -28.76
N LEU A 32 10.88 9.65 -28.55
CA LEU A 32 9.69 9.25 -27.81
C LEU A 32 9.87 9.61 -26.33
N VAL A 33 10.96 9.19 -25.69
CA VAL A 33 11.27 9.43 -24.29
C VAL A 33 11.22 10.91 -23.97
N ASN A 34 11.86 11.75 -24.75
CA ASN A 34 11.86 13.23 -24.55
C ASN A 34 10.50 13.92 -24.81
N THR A 35 9.44 13.18 -25.15
CA THR A 35 8.05 13.71 -25.25
C THR A 35 7.14 13.22 -24.14
N LEU A 36 7.62 12.32 -23.32
CA LEU A 36 6.89 11.75 -22.19
C LEU A 36 7.13 12.60 -20.93
N ALA A 37 6.15 12.65 -20.05
CA ALA A 37 6.35 13.19 -18.72
C ALA A 37 7.16 12.21 -17.85
N PRO A 38 7.89 12.67 -16.81
CA PRO A 38 8.68 11.81 -15.94
C PRO A 38 7.92 10.58 -15.43
N ALA A 39 6.68 10.72 -14.97
CA ALA A 39 5.82 9.62 -14.57
C ALA A 39 5.52 8.61 -15.70
N GLU A 40 5.41 9.07 -16.95
CA GLU A 40 5.22 8.19 -18.11
C GLU A 40 6.52 7.44 -18.47
N ILE A 41 7.68 8.09 -18.26
CA ILE A 41 9.00 7.47 -18.42
C ILE A 41 9.20 6.40 -17.34
N GLY A 42 8.88 6.68 -16.07
CA GLY A 42 8.93 5.71 -14.98
C GLY A 42 8.11 4.44 -15.29
N ASN A 43 6.85 4.60 -15.64
CA ASN A 43 5.99 3.48 -16.07
C ASN A 43 6.54 2.70 -17.28
N LEU A 44 7.21 3.41 -18.19
CA LEU A 44 7.86 2.78 -19.34
C LEU A 44 9.05 1.91 -18.90
N LEU A 45 9.89 2.43 -18.01
CA LEU A 45 11.06 1.72 -17.47
C LEU A 45 10.64 0.46 -16.73
N GLU A 46 9.60 0.51 -15.91
CA GLU A 46 9.03 -0.64 -15.21
C GLU A 46 8.47 -1.70 -16.17
N SER A 47 8.00 -1.27 -17.34
CA SER A 47 7.46 -2.18 -18.37
C SER A 47 8.54 -2.88 -19.21
N LEU A 48 9.82 -2.63 -18.93
CA LEU A 48 10.94 -3.14 -19.71
C LEU A 48 11.84 -4.08 -18.90
N PRO A 49 12.35 -5.17 -19.55
CA PRO A 49 13.40 -5.99 -18.93
C PRO A 49 14.68 -5.17 -18.66
N PRO A 50 15.50 -5.54 -17.64
CA PRO A 50 16.67 -4.77 -17.19
C PRO A 50 17.58 -4.27 -18.32
N GLY A 51 18.03 -5.12 -19.22
CA GLY A 51 18.95 -4.70 -20.30
C GLY A 51 18.34 -3.76 -21.33
N LYS A 52 16.99 -3.69 -21.48
CA LYS A 52 16.32 -2.67 -22.30
C LYS A 52 16.08 -1.39 -21.49
N ARG A 53 15.84 -1.54 -20.19
CA ARG A 53 15.65 -0.45 -19.23
C ARG A 53 16.89 0.44 -19.16
N GLU A 54 18.09 -0.15 -18.99
CA GLU A 54 19.38 0.55 -18.99
C GLU A 54 19.60 1.36 -20.28
N VAL A 55 19.25 0.79 -21.44
CA VAL A 55 19.37 1.51 -22.71
C VAL A 55 18.40 2.69 -22.80
N VAL A 56 17.18 2.53 -22.30
CA VAL A 56 16.19 3.63 -22.30
C VAL A 56 16.57 4.69 -21.27
N TRP A 57 17.03 4.29 -20.08
CA TRP A 57 17.54 5.19 -19.05
C TRP A 57 18.64 6.10 -19.58
N GLY A 58 19.66 5.57 -20.24
CA GLY A 58 20.70 6.39 -20.87
C GLY A 58 20.26 7.28 -22.03
N LEU A 59 18.95 7.34 -22.35
CA LEU A 59 18.35 8.24 -23.34
C LEU A 59 17.44 9.30 -22.71
N VAL A 60 17.16 9.18 -21.42
CA VAL A 60 16.42 10.19 -20.64
C VAL A 60 17.24 11.49 -20.61
N ASP A 61 16.59 12.62 -20.54
CA ASP A 61 17.28 13.88 -20.34
C ASP A 61 17.76 13.96 -18.88
N PRO A 62 19.05 14.27 -18.61
CA PRO A 62 19.53 14.36 -17.24
C PRO A 62 18.77 15.34 -16.33
N GLU A 63 18.09 16.34 -16.92
CA GLU A 63 17.23 17.28 -16.17
C GLU A 63 15.96 16.57 -15.61
N ASP A 64 15.55 15.45 -16.21
CA ASP A 64 14.37 14.68 -15.78
C ASP A 64 14.74 13.48 -14.88
N ASP A 65 16.03 13.15 -14.73
CA ASP A 65 16.47 11.92 -14.04
C ASP A 65 15.92 11.82 -12.61
N GLY A 66 15.98 12.90 -11.83
CA GLY A 66 15.49 12.94 -10.46
C GLY A 66 14.00 12.64 -10.37
N GLU A 67 13.20 13.35 -11.14
CA GLU A 67 11.75 13.20 -11.23
C GLU A 67 11.36 11.77 -11.69
N VAL A 68 12.09 11.19 -12.65
CA VAL A 68 11.83 9.83 -13.12
C VAL A 68 12.13 8.81 -12.04
N LEU A 69 13.20 9.00 -11.24
CA LEU A 69 13.53 8.12 -10.12
C LEU A 69 12.45 8.08 -9.03
N LEU A 70 11.71 9.17 -8.83
CA LEU A 70 10.57 9.20 -7.90
C LEU A 70 9.39 8.35 -8.40
N HIS A 71 9.26 8.17 -9.71
CA HIS A 71 8.14 7.48 -10.33
C HIS A 71 8.41 6.01 -10.69
N VAL A 72 9.49 5.42 -10.21
CA VAL A 72 9.80 3.99 -10.36
C VAL A 72 9.82 3.32 -8.99
N GLY A 73 9.38 2.04 -8.93
CA GLY A 73 9.40 1.24 -7.71
C GLY A 73 10.83 0.95 -7.23
N ASP A 74 10.97 0.64 -5.95
CA ASP A 74 12.25 0.58 -5.22
C ASP A 74 13.28 -0.37 -5.87
N GLU A 75 12.87 -1.58 -6.30
CA GLU A 75 13.79 -2.53 -6.96
C GLU A 75 14.33 -1.97 -8.30
N VAL A 76 13.51 -1.24 -9.03
CA VAL A 76 13.91 -0.58 -10.29
C VAL A 76 14.83 0.59 -10.00
N ARG A 77 14.48 1.42 -9.02
CA ARG A 77 15.24 2.58 -8.55
C ARG A 77 16.62 2.16 -8.07
N GLU A 78 16.70 1.16 -7.17
CA GLU A 78 17.96 0.58 -6.72
C GLU A 78 18.87 0.14 -7.89
N SER A 79 18.28 -0.49 -8.91
CA SER A 79 19.01 -0.95 -10.10
C SER A 79 19.54 0.23 -10.93
N LEU A 80 18.76 1.30 -11.12
CA LEU A 80 19.17 2.47 -11.88
C LEU A 80 20.26 3.26 -11.14
N LEU A 81 20.07 3.49 -9.85
CA LEU A 81 21.05 4.18 -8.99
C LEU A 81 22.39 3.42 -8.89
N ALA A 82 22.38 2.08 -8.92
CA ALA A 82 23.60 1.29 -8.89
C ALA A 82 24.47 1.46 -10.14
N ASP A 83 23.88 1.87 -11.26
CA ASP A 83 24.57 2.07 -12.54
C ASP A 83 25.00 3.53 -12.77
N MET A 84 24.57 4.48 -11.89
CA MET A 84 24.93 5.90 -11.96
C MET A 84 26.22 6.20 -11.21
N ASP A 85 27.00 7.15 -11.73
CA ASP A 85 28.12 7.71 -10.99
C ASP A 85 27.64 8.65 -9.86
N PRO A 86 28.35 8.77 -8.73
CA PRO A 86 27.97 9.68 -7.64
C PRO A 86 27.66 11.12 -8.07
N ASP A 87 28.46 11.66 -8.98
CA ASP A 87 28.26 13.02 -9.52
C ASP A 87 26.95 13.13 -10.32
N GLU A 88 26.53 12.07 -11.03
CA GLU A 88 25.26 12.00 -11.75
C GLU A 88 24.08 11.97 -10.79
N ILE A 89 24.20 11.19 -9.70
CA ILE A 89 23.14 11.12 -8.67
C ILE A 89 22.98 12.49 -8.00
N VAL A 90 24.08 13.15 -7.63
CA VAL A 90 24.04 14.51 -7.05
C VAL A 90 23.36 15.49 -7.99
N ALA A 91 23.66 15.44 -9.28
CA ALA A 91 23.01 16.31 -10.27
C ALA A 91 21.51 16.02 -10.45
N ALA A 92 21.14 14.75 -10.43
CA ALA A 92 19.73 14.33 -10.57
C ALA A 92 18.84 14.80 -9.38
N VAL A 93 19.41 14.90 -8.17
CA VAL A 93 18.66 15.27 -6.97
C VAL A 93 18.71 16.75 -6.61
N GLU A 94 19.52 17.56 -7.34
CA GLU A 94 19.75 18.97 -6.99
C GLU A 94 18.48 19.83 -7.04
N ASP A 95 17.56 19.51 -7.97
CA ASP A 95 16.34 20.26 -8.22
C ASP A 95 15.09 19.64 -7.55
N LEU A 96 15.23 18.53 -6.83
CA LEU A 96 14.11 17.88 -6.14
C LEU A 96 13.68 18.65 -4.88
N ASP A 97 12.39 18.57 -4.57
CA ASP A 97 11.86 19.04 -3.29
C ASP A 97 12.44 18.23 -2.12
N ILE A 98 12.44 18.82 -0.91
CA ILE A 98 13.12 18.22 0.27
C ILE A 98 12.46 16.91 0.71
N ASP A 99 11.14 16.79 0.61
CA ASP A 99 10.37 15.58 0.90
C ASP A 99 10.66 14.47 -0.10
N ASP A 100 10.68 14.78 -1.40
CA ASP A 100 11.05 13.86 -2.48
C ASP A 100 12.50 13.38 -2.33
N LEU A 101 13.40 14.30 -2.04
CA LEU A 101 14.80 13.97 -1.77
C LEU A 101 14.93 13.10 -0.52
N ALA A 102 14.14 13.37 0.52
CA ALA A 102 14.14 12.55 1.73
C ALA A 102 13.74 11.10 1.43
N ASN A 103 12.74 10.88 0.59
CA ASN A 103 12.32 9.54 0.14
C ASN A 103 13.42 8.84 -0.68
N LEU A 104 14.07 9.57 -1.59
CA LEU A 104 15.12 9.00 -2.44
C LEU A 104 16.40 8.64 -1.67
N VAL A 105 16.75 9.42 -0.65
CA VAL A 105 17.98 9.24 0.14
C VAL A 105 18.04 7.87 0.82
N GLU A 106 16.92 7.24 1.13
CA GLU A 106 16.87 5.90 1.74
C GLU A 106 17.49 4.81 0.84
N ASP A 107 17.38 4.98 -0.47
CA ASP A 107 17.90 4.04 -1.46
C ASP A 107 19.37 4.32 -1.83
N LEU A 108 19.96 5.40 -1.32
CA LEU A 108 21.33 5.80 -1.64
C LEU A 108 22.35 5.16 -0.71
N PRO A 109 23.53 4.81 -1.20
CA PRO A 109 24.67 4.45 -0.35
C PRO A 109 25.11 5.61 0.56
N ASP A 110 25.51 5.33 1.81
CA ASP A 110 25.98 6.35 2.78
C ASP A 110 27.00 7.35 2.20
N THR A 111 27.89 6.88 1.30
CA THR A 111 28.91 7.72 0.67
C THR A 111 28.31 8.75 -0.29
N VAL A 112 27.22 8.40 -0.97
CA VAL A 112 26.50 9.29 -1.89
C VAL A 112 25.66 10.29 -1.10
N ILE A 113 25.00 9.84 -0.02
CA ILE A 113 24.27 10.73 0.91
C ILE A 113 25.18 11.85 1.42
N ASP A 114 26.42 11.50 1.84
CA ASP A 114 27.41 12.48 2.27
C ASP A 114 27.77 13.50 1.17
N GLU A 115 27.78 13.10 -0.09
CA GLU A 115 28.08 13.98 -1.24
C GLU A 115 26.89 14.88 -1.57
N VAL A 116 25.67 14.34 -1.58
CA VAL A 116 24.41 15.11 -1.74
C VAL A 116 24.33 16.17 -0.64
N LEU A 117 24.50 15.82 0.62
CA LEU A 117 24.50 16.77 1.73
C LEU A 117 25.57 17.86 1.61
N LYS A 118 26.74 17.55 1.03
CA LYS A 118 27.82 18.54 0.81
C LYS A 118 27.53 19.48 -0.35
N SER A 119 26.81 19.04 -1.40
CA SER A 119 26.45 19.87 -2.54
C SER A 119 25.38 20.90 -2.17
N MET A 120 24.49 20.57 -1.24
CA MET A 120 23.40 21.43 -0.79
C MET A 120 23.88 22.66 -0.05
N ASP A 121 23.15 23.77 -0.19
CA ASP A 121 23.31 24.92 0.68
C ASP A 121 22.98 24.59 2.14
N ARG A 122 23.39 25.48 3.04
CA ARG A 122 23.23 25.21 4.46
C ARG A 122 21.77 25.10 4.91
N GLU A 123 20.88 25.90 4.34
CA GLU A 123 19.47 25.96 4.74
C GLU A 123 18.75 24.69 4.34
N ASN A 124 18.89 24.27 3.08
CA ASN A 124 18.29 23.04 2.57
C ASN A 124 18.84 21.79 3.23
N ARG A 125 20.15 21.77 3.55
CA ARG A 125 20.76 20.67 4.33
C ARG A 125 20.14 20.55 5.73
N GLU A 126 20.02 21.67 6.48
CA GLU A 126 19.42 21.66 7.82
C GLU A 126 17.95 21.20 7.75
N ARG A 127 17.21 21.56 6.71
CA ARG A 127 15.83 21.10 6.45
C ARG A 127 15.77 19.59 6.16
N LEU A 128 16.63 19.09 5.28
CA LEU A 128 16.69 17.65 4.96
C LEU A 128 17.07 16.83 6.19
N GLU A 129 18.11 17.22 6.92
CA GLU A 129 18.51 16.56 8.17
C GLU A 129 17.36 16.55 9.19
N GLN A 130 16.55 17.60 9.25
CA GLN A 130 15.37 17.66 10.11
C GLN A 130 14.32 16.63 9.68
N VAL A 131 13.97 16.57 8.39
CA VAL A 131 12.99 15.61 7.85
C VAL A 131 13.47 14.17 8.09
N LEU A 132 14.75 13.88 7.80
CA LEU A 132 15.37 12.57 8.03
C LEU A 132 15.45 12.16 9.51
N SER A 133 15.30 13.09 10.45
CA SER A 133 15.28 12.79 11.88
C SER A 133 13.96 12.19 12.38
N TYR A 134 12.87 12.32 11.59
CA TYR A 134 11.58 11.74 11.92
C TYR A 134 11.51 10.27 11.49
N PRO A 135 10.75 9.44 12.21
CA PRO A 135 10.53 8.05 11.79
C PRO A 135 9.87 7.97 10.41
N GLU A 136 10.23 6.95 9.66
CA GLU A 136 9.52 6.57 8.44
C GLU A 136 8.01 6.43 8.72
N ASP A 137 7.16 6.56 7.71
CA ASP A 137 5.70 6.50 7.82
C ASP A 137 5.07 7.54 8.77
N THR A 138 5.72 8.67 9.04
CA THR A 138 5.13 9.76 9.83
C THR A 138 4.96 11.05 9.02
N ALA A 139 4.03 11.91 9.45
CA ALA A 139 3.82 13.22 8.85
C ALA A 139 5.09 14.09 8.80
N GLY A 140 5.99 13.90 9.78
CA GLY A 140 7.28 14.58 9.81
C GLY A 140 8.23 14.14 8.70
N ARG A 141 8.13 12.88 8.26
CA ARG A 141 8.90 12.33 7.15
C ARG A 141 8.34 12.74 5.79
N LEU A 142 7.02 12.85 5.68
CA LEU A 142 6.29 13.19 4.45
C LEU A 142 6.23 14.69 4.18
N MET A 143 6.55 15.54 5.17
CA MET A 143 6.34 16.98 5.02
C MET A 143 7.42 17.64 4.16
N ASN A 144 6.98 18.56 3.29
CA ASN A 144 7.86 19.55 2.69
C ASN A 144 8.05 20.72 3.66
N PRO A 145 9.28 20.99 4.12
CA PRO A 145 9.57 22.12 5.01
C PRO A 145 9.57 23.48 4.29
N ASP A 146 9.54 23.51 2.95
CA ASP A 146 9.44 24.77 2.21
C ASP A 146 8.01 25.28 2.18
N VAL A 147 7.66 26.04 3.20
CA VAL A 147 6.32 26.61 3.38
C VAL A 147 6.35 28.14 3.30
N VAL A 148 5.35 28.70 2.61
CA VAL A 148 5.18 30.14 2.55
C VAL A 148 4.35 30.60 3.74
N THR A 149 5.01 31.35 4.65
CA THR A 149 4.37 31.87 5.86
C THR A 149 4.15 33.36 5.80
N VAL A 150 3.05 33.82 6.39
CA VAL A 150 2.71 35.22 6.51
C VAL A 150 2.29 35.55 7.94
N ARG A 151 2.31 36.86 8.27
CA ARG A 151 1.96 37.34 9.60
C ARG A 151 0.51 37.83 9.63
N ALA A 152 -0.20 37.57 10.73
CA ALA A 152 -1.57 38.04 10.91
C ALA A 152 -1.69 39.59 10.99
N ASP A 153 -0.60 40.28 11.34
CA ASP A 153 -0.56 41.73 11.56
C ASP A 153 -0.19 42.55 10.29
N VAL A 154 -0.14 41.91 9.11
CA VAL A 154 0.11 42.60 7.83
C VAL A 154 -1.16 42.73 6.99
N ASN A 155 -1.13 43.56 5.96
CA ASN A 155 -2.22 43.70 4.97
C ASN A 155 -1.94 42.91 3.69
N VAL A 156 -2.96 42.72 2.88
CA VAL A 156 -2.91 41.99 1.60
C VAL A 156 -1.83 42.59 0.67
N ASP A 157 -1.70 43.90 0.57
CA ASP A 157 -0.67 44.56 -0.27
C ASP A 157 0.76 44.14 0.11
N VAL A 158 1.02 43.95 1.41
CA VAL A 158 2.34 43.51 1.90
C VAL A 158 2.59 42.06 1.49
N VAL A 159 1.58 41.20 1.64
CA VAL A 159 1.67 39.79 1.23
C VAL A 159 1.91 39.69 -0.29
N LEU A 160 1.12 40.37 -1.09
CA LEU A 160 1.28 40.33 -2.56
C LEU A 160 2.65 40.85 -3.02
N ARG A 161 3.19 41.90 -2.36
CA ARG A 161 4.56 42.36 -2.63
C ARG A 161 5.61 41.34 -2.24
N TYR A 162 5.42 40.66 -1.11
CA TYR A 162 6.31 39.58 -0.67
C TYR A 162 6.32 38.43 -1.69
N LEU A 163 5.15 37.96 -2.11
CA LEU A 163 5.03 36.89 -3.10
C LEU A 163 5.69 37.25 -4.44
N ARG A 164 5.48 38.49 -4.91
CA ARG A 164 6.12 38.99 -6.14
C ARG A 164 7.65 39.13 -6.01
N LEU A 165 8.15 39.38 -4.83
CA LEU A 165 9.59 39.49 -4.57
C LEU A 165 10.23 38.09 -4.50
N ARG A 166 9.52 37.12 -3.96
CA ARG A 166 9.95 35.71 -3.91
C ARG A 166 10.06 35.13 -5.33
N GLY A 167 9.14 35.50 -6.22
CA GLY A 167 9.09 35.09 -7.63
C GLY A 167 8.40 33.75 -7.80
N GLU A 168 8.99 32.65 -7.34
CA GLU A 168 8.44 31.31 -7.41
C GLU A 168 7.84 30.88 -6.09
N LEU A 169 6.76 30.12 -6.17
CA LEU A 169 6.12 29.49 -5.02
C LEU A 169 6.34 27.99 -5.13
N PRO A 170 6.48 27.29 -3.99
CA PRO A 170 6.51 25.84 -4.00
C PRO A 170 5.28 25.26 -4.72
N ASP A 171 5.45 24.15 -5.39
CA ASP A 171 4.40 23.50 -6.16
C ASP A 171 3.18 23.18 -5.25
N HIS A 172 2.00 23.10 -5.85
CA HIS A 172 0.74 22.87 -5.13
C HIS A 172 0.41 23.86 -4.00
N THR A 173 0.97 25.10 -4.07
CA THR A 173 0.65 26.16 -3.10
C THR A 173 -0.74 26.73 -3.37
N ASP A 174 -1.73 26.33 -2.60
CA ASP A 174 -3.12 26.80 -2.65
C ASP A 174 -3.45 27.79 -1.52
N HIS A 175 -2.68 27.76 -0.45
CA HIS A 175 -2.82 28.59 0.75
C HIS A 175 -1.47 29.13 1.21
N LEU A 176 -1.53 30.23 1.99
CA LEU A 176 -0.40 30.70 2.78
C LEU A 176 -0.68 30.42 4.25
N TYR A 177 0.31 29.93 4.98
CA TYR A 177 0.14 29.63 6.40
C TYR A 177 0.41 30.86 7.23
N VAL A 178 -0.53 31.17 8.15
CA VAL A 178 -0.41 32.32 9.03
C VAL A 178 0.24 31.89 10.33
N VAL A 179 1.31 32.57 10.70
CA VAL A 179 2.06 32.24 11.92
C VAL A 179 2.16 33.43 12.89
N SER A 180 2.28 33.13 14.18
CA SER A 180 2.58 34.08 15.22
C SER A 180 4.05 34.54 15.17
N ARG A 181 4.45 35.50 16.06
CA ARG A 181 5.86 35.90 16.22
C ARG A 181 6.77 34.77 16.72
N ARG A 182 6.21 33.67 17.21
CA ARG A 182 6.93 32.48 17.69
C ARG A 182 6.80 31.31 16.73
N HIS A 183 6.45 31.59 15.46
CA HIS A 183 6.20 30.56 14.43
C HIS A 183 5.08 29.55 14.76
N GLN A 184 4.18 29.88 15.72
CA GLN A 184 3.03 29.02 15.98
C GLN A 184 2.00 29.19 14.87
N TYR A 185 1.44 28.11 14.41
CA TYR A 185 0.37 28.07 13.42
C TYR A 185 -0.91 28.73 13.96
N LEU A 186 -1.49 29.63 13.20
CA LEU A 186 -2.72 30.37 13.55
C LEU A 186 -3.88 30.09 12.59
N GLY A 187 -3.62 29.47 11.45
CA GLY A 187 -4.57 29.22 10.37
C GLY A 187 -3.94 29.46 9.01
N ARG A 188 -4.73 29.41 7.98
CA ARG A 188 -4.30 29.55 6.59
C ARG A 188 -5.07 30.68 5.89
N VAL A 189 -4.51 31.21 4.81
CA VAL A 189 -5.20 32.17 3.94
C VAL A 189 -5.16 31.64 2.52
N PRO A 190 -6.33 31.37 1.90
CA PRO A 190 -6.40 30.95 0.51
C PRO A 190 -5.77 32.01 -0.41
N LEU A 191 -4.96 31.59 -1.40
CA LEU A 191 -4.45 32.51 -2.43
C LEU A 191 -5.58 33.26 -3.16
N ALA A 192 -6.71 32.58 -3.38
CA ALA A 192 -7.91 33.19 -3.94
C ALA A 192 -8.41 34.39 -3.12
N ALA A 193 -8.34 34.31 -1.77
CA ALA A 193 -8.75 35.41 -0.90
C ALA A 193 -7.84 36.64 -1.03
N LEU A 194 -6.54 36.43 -1.23
CA LEU A 194 -5.58 37.53 -1.43
C LEU A 194 -5.81 38.31 -2.74
N VAL A 195 -6.30 37.62 -3.76
CA VAL A 195 -6.55 38.23 -5.08
C VAL A 195 -7.91 38.92 -5.15
N THR A 196 -8.88 38.48 -4.33
CA THR A 196 -10.28 38.97 -4.38
C THR A 196 -10.61 40.06 -3.38
N HIS A 197 -9.73 40.31 -2.41
CA HIS A 197 -9.91 41.35 -1.40
C HIS A 197 -9.06 42.61 -1.69
N GLU A 198 -9.46 43.71 -1.09
CA GLU A 198 -8.75 44.97 -1.23
C GLU A 198 -7.36 44.93 -0.57
N ASP A 199 -6.40 45.59 -1.16
CA ASP A 199 -5.01 45.71 -0.72
C ASP A 199 -4.87 46.10 0.77
N SER A 200 -5.81 46.94 1.25
CA SER A 200 -5.85 47.43 2.63
C SER A 200 -6.40 46.43 3.65
N THR A 201 -6.93 45.28 3.20
CA THR A 201 -7.54 44.29 4.08
C THR A 201 -6.46 43.61 4.94
N PRO A 202 -6.60 43.62 6.27
CA PRO A 202 -5.64 42.93 7.13
C PRO A 202 -5.82 41.41 7.06
N VAL A 203 -4.68 40.70 7.01
CA VAL A 203 -4.61 39.22 6.87
C VAL A 203 -5.42 38.49 7.96
N ASN A 204 -5.44 39.03 9.19
CA ASN A 204 -6.19 38.42 10.29
C ASN A 204 -7.72 38.32 10.06
N ARG A 205 -8.28 39.03 9.07
CA ARG A 205 -9.69 38.89 8.66
C ARG A 205 -9.93 37.81 7.62
N LEU A 206 -8.87 37.33 7.00
CA LEU A 206 -8.90 36.34 5.92
C LEU A 206 -8.45 34.96 6.41
N ILE A 207 -8.06 34.85 7.69
CA ILE A 207 -7.62 33.59 8.27
C ILE A 207 -8.80 32.60 8.28
N ASP A 208 -8.57 31.45 7.68
CA ASP A 208 -9.36 30.23 7.82
C ASP A 208 -8.66 29.36 8.87
N ASP A 209 -9.29 29.17 10.02
CA ASP A 209 -8.83 28.38 11.15
C ASP A 209 -9.61 27.06 11.32
N GLU A 210 -10.47 26.72 10.34
CA GLU A 210 -11.28 25.50 10.38
C GLU A 210 -10.45 24.24 10.11
N GLN A 211 -9.33 24.36 9.37
CA GLN A 211 -8.45 23.23 9.11
C GLN A 211 -7.50 22.99 10.29
N PRO A 212 -7.64 21.85 10.99
CA PRO A 212 -6.68 21.47 12.02
C PRO A 212 -5.32 21.13 11.39
N ALA A 213 -4.24 21.44 12.11
CA ALA A 213 -2.91 20.99 11.74
C ALA A 213 -2.76 19.47 11.96
N ILE A 214 -1.80 18.89 11.24
CA ILE A 214 -1.35 17.52 11.40
C ILE A 214 -0.20 17.54 12.41
N ASP A 215 -0.22 16.61 13.36
CA ASP A 215 0.91 16.42 14.28
C ASP A 215 2.06 15.74 13.55
N VAL A 216 3.28 16.18 13.81
CA VAL A 216 4.49 15.63 13.16
C VAL A 216 4.67 14.12 13.39
N GLY A 217 4.09 13.58 14.46
CA GLY A 217 4.11 12.16 14.80
C GLY A 217 2.91 11.36 14.26
N ASP A 218 1.95 11.99 13.57
CA ASP A 218 0.82 11.28 12.98
C ASP A 218 1.33 10.32 11.88
N GLY A 219 0.79 9.10 11.84
CA GLY A 219 1.16 8.12 10.81
C GLY A 219 0.63 8.47 9.42
N SER A 220 1.34 8.02 8.37
CA SER A 220 0.97 8.23 6.95
C SER A 220 -0.46 7.79 6.64
N ASP A 221 -0.93 6.67 7.18
CA ASP A 221 -2.32 6.18 7.08
C ASP A 221 -3.34 7.20 7.61
N GLU A 222 -3.04 7.84 8.73
CA GLU A 222 -3.91 8.85 9.36
C GLU A 222 -3.92 10.13 8.53
N VAL A 223 -2.76 10.53 8.01
CA VAL A 223 -2.61 11.67 7.11
C VAL A 223 -3.47 11.46 5.86
N ALA A 224 -3.29 10.33 5.16
CA ALA A 224 -4.04 10.00 3.96
C ALA A 224 -5.56 9.98 4.20
N ARG A 225 -5.99 9.44 5.34
CA ARG A 225 -7.39 9.42 5.73
C ARG A 225 -7.94 10.84 5.94
N ARG A 226 -7.21 11.74 6.66
CA ARG A 226 -7.65 13.12 6.89
C ARG A 226 -7.78 13.90 5.59
N PHE A 227 -6.82 13.74 4.67
CA PHE A 227 -6.90 14.36 3.35
C PHE A 227 -8.14 13.90 2.59
N SER A 228 -8.41 12.59 2.58
CA SER A 228 -9.59 12.00 1.91
C SER A 228 -10.92 12.40 2.56
N ASP A 229 -10.97 12.50 3.91
CA ASP A 229 -12.21 12.83 4.63
C ASP A 229 -12.58 14.31 4.48
N HIS A 230 -11.61 15.20 4.23
CA HIS A 230 -11.79 16.64 4.19
C HIS A 230 -11.52 17.28 2.83
N ASP A 231 -11.20 16.49 1.80
CA ASP A 231 -10.84 16.97 0.45
C ASP A 231 -9.72 18.03 0.47
N TRP A 232 -8.69 17.83 1.30
CA TRP A 232 -7.59 18.77 1.40
C TRP A 232 -6.65 18.69 0.19
N ILE A 233 -6.12 19.83 -0.22
CA ILE A 233 -5.06 19.94 -1.25
C ILE A 233 -3.70 20.02 -0.56
N SER A 234 -3.63 20.75 0.56
CA SER A 234 -2.45 20.82 1.41
C SER A 234 -2.84 20.91 2.88
N ALA A 235 -1.96 20.48 3.78
CA ALA A 235 -2.18 20.56 5.22
C ALA A 235 -0.90 20.96 5.98
N PRO A 236 -1.00 21.83 7.00
CA PRO A 236 0.15 22.22 7.81
C PRO A 236 0.55 21.11 8.76
N VAL A 237 1.86 20.91 8.93
CA VAL A 237 2.44 19.99 9.93
C VAL A 237 3.05 20.81 11.07
N VAL A 238 2.74 20.44 12.29
CA VAL A 238 3.17 21.16 13.51
C VAL A 238 3.80 20.20 14.54
N ASP A 239 4.61 20.77 15.43
CA ASP A 239 5.10 20.07 16.62
C ASP A 239 4.12 20.15 17.80
N ASP A 240 4.47 19.52 18.93
CA ASP A 240 3.71 19.54 20.20
C ASP A 240 3.45 20.97 20.74
N ASN A 241 4.21 21.98 20.32
CA ASN A 241 4.07 23.37 20.71
C ASN A 241 3.27 24.21 19.70
N ASN A 242 2.68 23.53 18.69
CA ASN A 242 1.97 24.14 17.57
C ASN A 242 2.89 25.05 16.71
N ILE A 243 4.18 24.75 16.63
CA ILE A 243 5.12 25.41 15.73
C ILE A 243 4.99 24.78 14.36
N LEU A 244 4.80 25.60 13.33
CA LEU A 244 4.72 25.13 11.96
C LEU A 244 6.10 24.63 11.49
N LEU A 245 6.17 23.37 11.09
CA LEU A 245 7.39 22.69 10.65
C LEU A 245 7.45 22.56 9.12
N GLY A 246 6.30 22.26 8.50
CA GLY A 246 6.19 21.97 7.08
C GLY A 246 4.74 21.90 6.63
N ARG A 247 4.54 21.39 5.44
CA ARG A 247 3.23 21.05 4.86
C ARG A 247 3.31 19.70 4.18
N ILE A 248 2.17 19.02 4.07
CA ILE A 248 2.00 17.84 3.20
C ILE A 248 1.04 18.25 2.10
N THR A 249 1.25 17.78 0.89
CA THR A 249 0.42 18.08 -0.27
C THR A 249 -0.32 16.84 -0.79
N ILE A 250 -1.29 17.02 -1.69
CA ILE A 250 -2.18 15.94 -2.13
C ILE A 250 -1.47 14.91 -3.00
N ASP A 251 -0.43 15.28 -3.72
CA ASP A 251 0.41 14.42 -4.54
C ASP A 251 1.07 13.33 -3.69
N ASP A 252 1.77 13.70 -2.59
CA ASP A 252 2.33 12.75 -1.63
C ASP A 252 1.27 11.79 -1.08
N VAL A 253 0.10 12.35 -0.76
CA VAL A 253 -1.01 11.55 -0.23
C VAL A 253 -1.57 10.57 -1.26
N VAL A 254 -1.59 10.94 -2.55
CA VAL A 254 -2.00 10.04 -3.63
C VAL A 254 -1.02 8.88 -3.76
N ASP A 255 0.28 9.13 -3.61
CA ASP A 255 1.29 8.07 -3.67
C ASP A 255 1.16 7.12 -2.47
N ILE A 256 0.97 7.63 -1.26
CA ILE A 256 0.66 6.80 -0.08
C ILE A 256 -0.57 5.91 -0.30
N ILE A 257 -1.66 6.46 -0.84
CA ILE A 257 -2.88 5.69 -1.12
C ILE A 257 -2.63 4.61 -2.16
N ARG A 258 -1.82 4.90 -3.18
CA ARG A 258 -1.44 3.96 -4.23
C ARG A 258 -0.58 2.83 -3.66
N GLU A 259 0.47 3.14 -2.90
CA GLU A 259 1.33 2.18 -2.23
C GLU A 259 0.54 1.26 -1.30
N GLN A 260 -0.35 1.81 -0.48
CA GLN A 260 -1.23 1.01 0.37
C GLN A 260 -2.13 0.06 -0.42
N ALA A 261 -2.64 0.49 -1.58
CA ALA A 261 -3.48 -0.36 -2.42
C ALA A 261 -2.65 -1.48 -3.08
N GLU A 262 -1.44 -1.19 -3.53
CA GLU A 262 -0.49 -2.15 -4.08
C GLU A 262 -0.04 -3.14 -3.00
N HIS A 263 0.34 -2.65 -1.82
CA HIS A 263 0.66 -3.47 -0.64
C HIS A 263 -0.45 -4.46 -0.32
N GLN A 264 -1.70 -3.99 -0.21
CA GLN A 264 -2.84 -4.86 0.08
C GLN A 264 -3.06 -5.93 -1.00
N ALA A 265 -2.87 -5.59 -2.28
CA ALA A 265 -3.04 -6.51 -3.39
C ALA A 265 -1.95 -7.58 -3.42
N MET A 266 -0.68 -7.20 -3.26
CA MET A 266 0.48 -8.09 -3.30
C MET A 266 0.57 -8.96 -2.05
N SER A 267 0.39 -8.38 -0.87
CA SER A 267 0.40 -9.09 0.41
C SER A 267 -0.69 -10.16 0.49
N ALA A 268 -1.89 -9.91 -0.07
CA ALA A 268 -2.95 -10.91 -0.15
C ALA A 268 -2.55 -12.15 -0.99
N ALA A 269 -1.61 -11.99 -1.92
CA ALA A 269 -1.02 -13.07 -2.71
C ALA A 269 0.25 -13.66 -2.07
N GLY A 270 0.75 -13.10 -0.97
CA GLY A 270 2.01 -13.49 -0.34
C GLY A 270 3.24 -13.04 -1.15
N LEU A 271 3.10 -11.94 -1.86
CA LEU A 271 4.18 -11.29 -2.61
C LEU A 271 4.59 -10.00 -1.90
N ASP A 272 5.80 -9.56 -2.17
CA ASP A 272 6.35 -8.28 -1.80
C ASP A 272 5.87 -7.21 -2.81
N GLU A 273 5.49 -6.03 -2.34
CA GLU A 273 5.04 -4.93 -3.20
C GLU A 273 6.14 -4.41 -4.13
N ASP A 274 7.39 -4.45 -3.66
CA ASP A 274 8.57 -3.99 -4.39
C ASP A 274 9.09 -4.99 -5.42
N GLU A 275 8.40 -6.14 -5.63
CA GLU A 275 8.85 -7.14 -6.59
C GLU A 275 8.65 -6.67 -8.03
N ASP A 276 9.72 -6.26 -8.71
CA ASP A 276 9.70 -5.96 -10.15
C ASP A 276 9.28 -7.18 -10.97
N MET A 277 8.37 -6.99 -11.94
CA MET A 277 7.92 -8.07 -12.86
C MET A 277 9.06 -8.70 -13.63
N PHE A 278 10.14 -7.97 -13.90
CA PHE A 278 11.33 -8.42 -14.62
C PHE A 278 12.51 -8.71 -13.69
N SER A 279 12.27 -8.81 -12.40
CA SER A 279 13.27 -9.17 -11.40
C SER A 279 14.06 -10.43 -11.80
N PRO A 280 15.38 -10.47 -11.56
CA PRO A 280 16.18 -11.66 -11.82
C PRO A 280 15.60 -12.89 -11.13
N ALA A 281 15.42 -14.01 -11.86
CA ALA A 281 14.81 -15.23 -11.34
C ALA A 281 15.40 -15.72 -10.01
N ARG A 282 16.68 -15.41 -9.72
CA ARG A 282 17.34 -15.78 -8.45
C ARG A 282 16.79 -14.97 -7.28
N ARG A 283 16.48 -13.66 -7.44
CA ARG A 283 15.94 -12.78 -6.40
C ARG A 283 14.48 -13.18 -6.11
N ALA A 284 13.65 -13.28 -7.16
CA ALA A 284 12.27 -13.75 -7.07
C ALA A 284 12.16 -15.15 -6.44
N PHE A 285 13.05 -16.11 -6.83
CA PHE A 285 13.10 -17.44 -6.23
C PHE A 285 13.33 -17.38 -4.71
N ARG A 286 14.28 -16.57 -4.22
CA ARG A 286 14.60 -16.52 -2.79
C ARG A 286 13.45 -15.93 -1.97
N ARG A 287 12.82 -14.83 -2.43
CA ARG A 287 11.67 -14.19 -1.77
C ARG A 287 10.50 -15.16 -1.69
N ARG A 288 10.09 -15.75 -2.82
CA ARG A 288 8.96 -16.70 -2.88
C ARG A 288 9.23 -18.02 -2.16
N LEU A 289 10.48 -18.51 -2.12
CA LEU A 289 10.84 -19.76 -1.45
C LEU A 289 10.53 -19.73 0.04
N ILE A 290 10.81 -18.62 0.72
CA ILE A 290 10.54 -18.46 2.16
C ILE A 290 9.05 -18.63 2.42
N TRP A 291 8.23 -17.91 1.68
CA TRP A 291 6.77 -17.93 1.82
C TRP A 291 6.15 -19.29 1.46
N LEU A 292 6.60 -19.88 0.36
CA LEU A 292 6.18 -21.21 -0.05
C LEU A 292 6.63 -22.30 0.95
N SER A 293 7.78 -22.12 1.61
CA SER A 293 8.23 -23.05 2.66
C SER A 293 7.35 -22.97 3.90
N ILE A 294 6.90 -21.78 4.31
CA ILE A 294 5.93 -21.60 5.39
C ILE A 294 4.63 -22.31 5.01
N ASN A 295 4.11 -22.08 3.80
CA ASN A 295 2.92 -22.77 3.31
C ASN A 295 3.07 -24.30 3.27
N LEU A 296 4.25 -24.80 2.90
CA LEU A 296 4.53 -26.22 2.94
C LEU A 296 4.48 -26.79 4.36
N CYS A 297 5.05 -26.07 5.35
CA CYS A 297 4.99 -26.49 6.74
C CYS A 297 3.56 -26.53 7.26
N THR A 298 2.73 -25.54 6.94
CA THR A 298 1.32 -25.52 7.33
C THR A 298 0.50 -26.63 6.66
N ALA A 299 0.79 -26.94 5.38
CA ALA A 299 0.20 -28.07 4.69
C ALA A 299 0.56 -29.42 5.33
N PHE A 300 1.81 -29.57 5.80
CA PHE A 300 2.22 -30.75 6.58
C PHE A 300 1.45 -30.86 7.91
N LEU A 301 1.19 -29.74 8.58
CA LEU A 301 0.38 -29.72 9.79
C LEU A 301 -1.04 -30.24 9.51
N ALA A 302 -1.70 -29.75 8.48
CA ALA A 302 -3.02 -30.23 8.06
C ALA A 302 -3.00 -31.72 7.67
N SER A 303 -1.98 -32.15 6.91
CA SER A 303 -1.77 -33.56 6.54
C SER A 303 -1.56 -34.47 7.76
N SER A 304 -0.90 -34.00 8.82
CA SER A 304 -0.71 -34.75 10.05
C SER A 304 -2.02 -35.06 10.77
N VAL A 305 -3.02 -34.20 10.64
CA VAL A 305 -4.37 -34.48 11.13
C VAL A 305 -5.02 -35.58 10.34
N VAL A 306 -4.92 -35.56 9.02
CA VAL A 306 -5.48 -36.61 8.13
C VAL A 306 -4.88 -37.98 8.46
N SER A 307 -3.57 -38.04 8.69
CA SER A 307 -2.90 -39.33 9.01
C SER A 307 -3.40 -40.00 10.28
N ARG A 308 -3.95 -39.22 11.25
CA ARG A 308 -4.58 -39.80 12.46
C ARG A 308 -5.86 -40.57 12.19
N PHE A 309 -6.46 -40.35 11.00
CA PHE A 309 -7.72 -40.98 10.58
C PHE A 309 -7.54 -41.97 9.41
N GLU A 310 -6.29 -42.41 9.13
CA GLU A 310 -5.98 -43.35 8.04
C GLU A 310 -6.87 -44.59 8.08
N GLY A 311 -7.02 -45.23 9.25
CA GLY A 311 -7.88 -46.40 9.39
C GLY A 311 -9.38 -46.14 9.16
N SER A 312 -9.84 -44.90 9.29
CA SER A 312 -11.23 -44.52 8.97
C SER A 312 -11.37 -44.33 7.43
N ILE A 313 -10.36 -43.75 6.80
CA ILE A 313 -10.31 -43.55 5.34
C ILE A 313 -10.21 -44.90 4.62
N GLU A 314 -9.41 -45.85 5.12
CA GLU A 314 -9.33 -47.20 4.55
C GLU A 314 -10.68 -47.93 4.57
N LYS A 315 -11.47 -47.77 5.64
CA LYS A 315 -12.80 -48.39 5.74
C LYS A 315 -13.85 -47.72 4.85
N LEU A 316 -13.70 -46.42 4.59
CA LEU A 316 -14.63 -45.62 3.78
C LEU A 316 -13.88 -44.66 2.89
N VAL A 317 -13.41 -45.14 1.73
CA VAL A 317 -12.62 -44.38 0.74
C VAL A 317 -13.33 -43.11 0.25
N ALA A 318 -14.67 -43.08 0.28
CA ALA A 318 -15.45 -41.90 -0.05
C ALA A 318 -15.08 -40.65 0.78
N LEU A 319 -14.57 -40.83 2.01
CA LEU A 319 -14.10 -39.73 2.84
C LEU A 319 -12.97 -38.96 2.16
N ALA A 320 -12.00 -39.65 1.55
CA ALA A 320 -10.88 -38.99 0.84
C ALA A 320 -11.36 -38.13 -0.31
N ALA A 321 -12.40 -38.55 -1.06
CA ALA A 321 -12.95 -37.80 -2.17
C ALA A 321 -13.73 -36.54 -1.73
N LEU A 322 -14.26 -36.55 -0.51
CA LEU A 322 -15.09 -35.47 0.02
C LEU A 322 -14.31 -34.44 0.86
N MET A 323 -13.12 -34.79 1.36
CA MET A 323 -12.26 -33.90 2.16
C MET A 323 -11.99 -32.55 1.50
N PRO A 324 -11.58 -32.47 0.22
CA PRO A 324 -11.27 -31.21 -0.44
C PRO A 324 -12.47 -30.24 -0.48
N ILE A 325 -13.70 -30.76 -0.49
CA ILE A 325 -14.91 -29.92 -0.53
C ILE A 325 -15.05 -29.20 0.82
N VAL A 326 -14.90 -29.90 1.93
CA VAL A 326 -15.03 -29.31 3.27
C VAL A 326 -13.92 -28.28 3.53
N ALA A 327 -12.66 -28.63 3.24
CA ALA A 327 -11.52 -27.73 3.42
C ALA A 327 -11.61 -26.51 2.51
N GLY A 328 -11.81 -26.71 1.18
CA GLY A 328 -11.89 -25.62 0.21
C GLY A 328 -13.02 -24.62 0.47
N MET A 329 -14.19 -25.10 0.91
CA MET A 329 -15.29 -24.22 1.25
C MET A 329 -15.01 -23.40 2.52
N GLY A 330 -14.34 -23.99 3.54
CA GLY A 330 -13.89 -23.26 4.71
C GLY A 330 -12.86 -22.19 4.35
N GLY A 331 -11.86 -22.54 3.55
CA GLY A 331 -10.84 -21.60 3.06
C GLY A 331 -11.46 -20.40 2.32
N ASN A 332 -12.35 -20.66 1.36
CA ASN A 332 -13.03 -19.61 0.61
C ASN A 332 -13.87 -18.67 1.51
N ALA A 333 -14.65 -19.25 2.43
CA ALA A 333 -15.46 -18.46 3.37
C ALA A 333 -14.58 -17.62 4.29
N GLY A 334 -13.49 -18.20 4.78
CA GLY A 334 -12.53 -17.51 5.64
C GLY A 334 -11.85 -16.33 4.93
N THR A 335 -11.40 -16.55 3.70
CA THR A 335 -10.77 -15.47 2.89
C THR A 335 -11.72 -14.31 2.64
N GLN A 336 -13.02 -14.54 2.43
CA GLN A 336 -14.01 -13.47 2.28
C GLN A 336 -14.13 -12.62 3.55
N VAL A 337 -14.15 -13.28 4.74
CA VAL A 337 -14.22 -12.56 6.01
C VAL A 337 -12.91 -11.83 6.29
N LEU A 338 -11.76 -12.47 6.01
CA LEU A 338 -10.43 -11.89 6.17
C LEU A 338 -10.30 -10.61 5.34
N ALA A 339 -10.67 -10.64 4.07
CA ALA A 339 -10.60 -9.47 3.18
C ALA A 339 -11.44 -8.29 3.71
N LEU A 340 -12.65 -8.58 4.23
CA LEU A 340 -13.48 -7.56 4.89
C LEU A 340 -12.80 -6.97 6.13
N MET A 341 -12.16 -7.82 6.94
CA MET A 341 -11.49 -7.40 8.17
C MET A 341 -10.22 -6.61 7.90
N VAL A 342 -9.38 -7.05 6.95
CA VAL A 342 -8.16 -6.33 6.54
C VAL A 342 -8.53 -4.93 6.04
N ARG A 343 -9.50 -4.84 5.13
CA ARG A 343 -10.01 -3.55 4.64
C ARG A 343 -10.53 -2.66 5.79
N GLY A 344 -11.35 -3.21 6.68
CA GLY A 344 -11.90 -2.43 7.80
C GLY A 344 -10.85 -1.97 8.81
N LEU A 345 -9.76 -2.74 8.97
CA LEU A 345 -8.61 -2.37 9.81
C LEU A 345 -7.77 -1.27 9.16
N ALA A 346 -7.56 -1.33 7.84
CA ALA A 346 -6.86 -0.29 7.08
C ALA A 346 -7.63 1.04 7.10
N LEU A 347 -8.96 1.00 6.92
CA LEU A 347 -9.81 2.19 7.00
C LEU A 347 -10.08 2.70 8.43
N GLY A 348 -9.46 2.11 9.46
CA GLY A 348 -9.70 2.51 10.86
C GLY A 348 -11.13 2.27 11.36
N GLN A 349 -11.97 1.53 10.62
CA GLN A 349 -13.36 1.25 10.96
C GLN A 349 -13.52 0.19 12.05
N ILE A 350 -12.46 -0.59 12.32
CA ILE A 350 -12.46 -1.68 13.29
C ILE A 350 -11.60 -1.32 14.49
N GLY A 351 -12.27 -1.16 15.62
CA GLY A 351 -11.65 -0.94 16.93
C GLY A 351 -12.06 -2.00 17.95
N SER A 352 -11.47 -1.95 19.13
CA SER A 352 -11.76 -2.89 20.22
C SER A 352 -13.25 -2.95 20.62
N SER A 353 -14.00 -1.85 20.38
CA SER A 353 -15.41 -1.72 20.74
C SER A 353 -16.38 -2.47 19.81
N ASN A 354 -16.03 -2.69 18.54
CA ASN A 354 -16.94 -3.26 17.55
C ASN A 354 -16.57 -4.67 17.06
N VAL A 355 -15.36 -5.18 17.35
CA VAL A 355 -14.91 -6.54 16.95
C VAL A 355 -15.91 -7.63 17.37
N MET A 356 -16.46 -7.55 18.59
CA MET A 356 -17.42 -8.57 19.07
C MET A 356 -18.75 -8.52 18.31
N THR A 357 -19.17 -7.34 17.87
CA THR A 357 -20.39 -7.18 17.07
C THR A 357 -20.20 -7.76 15.67
N LEU A 358 -19.02 -7.50 15.07
CA LEU A 358 -18.63 -8.08 13.78
C LEU A 358 -18.53 -9.60 13.86
N LEU A 359 -17.90 -10.12 14.91
CA LEU A 359 -17.79 -11.58 15.13
C LEU A 359 -19.18 -12.23 15.21
N LYS A 360 -20.10 -11.66 15.96
CA LYS A 360 -21.49 -12.19 16.05
C LYS A 360 -22.19 -12.14 14.70
N LYS A 361 -22.04 -11.07 13.94
CA LYS A 361 -22.60 -10.93 12.60
C LYS A 361 -22.03 -11.98 11.66
N GLU A 362 -20.69 -12.14 11.60
CA GLU A 362 -20.05 -13.12 10.70
C GLU A 362 -20.36 -14.56 11.10
N LEU A 363 -20.43 -14.88 12.39
CA LEU A 363 -20.89 -16.20 12.85
C LEU A 363 -22.34 -16.49 12.45
N THR A 364 -23.23 -15.50 12.49
CA THR A 364 -24.60 -15.67 12.04
C THR A 364 -24.66 -15.95 10.54
N VAL A 365 -23.92 -15.21 9.73
CA VAL A 365 -23.80 -15.41 8.28
C VAL A 365 -23.22 -16.80 7.98
N ALA A 366 -22.14 -17.18 8.69
CA ALA A 366 -21.52 -18.49 8.53
C ALA A 366 -22.44 -19.65 8.91
N LEU A 367 -23.26 -19.49 9.95
CA LEU A 367 -24.23 -20.50 10.34
C LEU A 367 -25.30 -20.67 9.25
N ILE A 368 -25.83 -19.58 8.73
CA ILE A 368 -26.86 -19.64 7.67
C ILE A 368 -26.27 -20.27 6.40
N ASN A 369 -25.11 -19.80 5.95
CA ASN A 369 -24.42 -20.35 4.78
C ASN A 369 -24.02 -21.82 5.00
N GLY A 370 -23.50 -22.15 6.18
CA GLY A 370 -23.12 -23.51 6.56
C GLY A 370 -24.29 -24.47 6.52
N LEU A 371 -25.45 -24.06 7.04
CA LEU A 371 -26.67 -24.87 6.98
C LEU A 371 -27.19 -25.02 5.55
N CYS A 372 -27.29 -23.92 4.80
CA CYS A 372 -27.79 -23.95 3.41
C CYS A 372 -26.90 -24.84 2.50
N LEU A 373 -25.58 -24.58 2.54
CA LEU A 373 -24.63 -25.34 1.73
C LEU A 373 -24.43 -26.76 2.27
N GLY A 374 -24.47 -26.95 3.59
CA GLY A 374 -24.39 -28.25 4.24
C GLY A 374 -25.57 -29.15 3.87
N ILE A 375 -26.80 -28.61 3.87
CA ILE A 375 -27.99 -29.35 3.39
C ILE A 375 -27.87 -29.66 1.89
N GLY A 376 -27.48 -28.66 1.07
CA GLY A 376 -27.30 -28.86 -0.36
C GLY A 376 -26.26 -29.94 -0.69
N LEU A 377 -25.08 -29.87 -0.05
CA LEU A 377 -24.03 -30.88 -0.21
C LEU A 377 -24.48 -32.24 0.34
N GLY A 378 -25.16 -32.25 1.47
CA GLY A 378 -25.74 -33.46 2.06
C GLY A 378 -26.70 -34.17 1.10
N VAL A 379 -27.59 -33.42 0.42
CA VAL A 379 -28.51 -33.98 -0.59
C VAL A 379 -27.73 -34.53 -1.79
N ILE A 380 -26.71 -33.85 -2.26
CA ILE A 380 -25.87 -34.31 -3.36
C ILE A 380 -25.19 -35.64 -2.98
N VAL A 381 -24.58 -35.72 -1.79
CA VAL A 381 -23.91 -36.94 -1.29
C VAL A 381 -24.92 -38.09 -1.08
N LEU A 382 -26.12 -37.78 -0.58
CA LEU A 382 -27.19 -38.76 -0.44
C LEU A 382 -27.61 -39.38 -1.77
N VAL A 383 -27.80 -38.57 -2.79
CA VAL A 383 -28.16 -39.01 -4.15
C VAL A 383 -27.02 -39.78 -4.81
N TRP A 384 -25.79 -39.27 -4.68
CA TRP A 384 -24.60 -39.86 -5.33
C TRP A 384 -24.14 -41.17 -4.68
N LEU A 385 -23.95 -41.16 -3.35
CA LEU A 385 -23.40 -42.31 -2.61
C LEU A 385 -24.46 -43.16 -1.92
N ARG A 386 -25.71 -42.72 -1.82
CA ARG A 386 -26.84 -43.37 -1.17
C ARG A 386 -26.57 -43.73 0.31
N GLN A 387 -25.76 -42.93 1.00
CA GLN A 387 -25.38 -43.12 2.40
C GLN A 387 -25.91 -41.96 3.26
N PRO A 388 -27.08 -42.12 3.94
CA PRO A 388 -27.69 -41.01 4.66
C PRO A 388 -26.85 -40.51 5.83
N MET A 389 -26.14 -41.40 6.54
CA MET A 389 -25.29 -40.99 7.66
C MET A 389 -24.06 -40.18 7.20
N LEU A 390 -23.46 -40.56 6.07
CA LEU A 390 -22.34 -39.79 5.47
C LEU A 390 -22.83 -38.40 4.99
N SER A 391 -24.04 -38.35 4.45
CA SER A 391 -24.69 -37.08 4.07
C SER A 391 -24.88 -36.14 5.26
N LEU A 392 -25.31 -36.64 6.40
CA LEU A 392 -25.42 -35.86 7.62
C LEU A 392 -24.05 -35.38 8.15
N VAL A 393 -23.05 -36.29 8.17
CA VAL A 393 -21.71 -36.00 8.63
C VAL A 393 -21.06 -34.88 7.83
N ILE A 394 -21.12 -34.92 6.48
CA ILE A 394 -20.49 -33.91 5.66
C ILE A 394 -21.18 -32.57 5.80
N GLY A 395 -22.53 -32.51 5.85
CA GLY A 395 -23.28 -31.28 6.03
C GLY A 395 -22.96 -30.62 7.38
N THR A 396 -22.86 -31.41 8.44
CA THR A 396 -22.49 -30.92 9.76
C THR A 396 -21.03 -30.45 9.82
N ALA A 397 -20.10 -31.22 9.25
CA ALA A 397 -18.68 -30.85 9.17
C ALA A 397 -18.46 -29.55 8.39
N LEU A 398 -19.16 -29.38 7.27
CA LEU A 398 -19.12 -28.15 6.49
C LEU A 398 -19.59 -26.94 7.32
N THR A 399 -20.71 -27.10 8.05
CA THR A 399 -21.24 -26.03 8.92
C THR A 399 -20.24 -25.66 10.02
N VAL A 400 -19.63 -26.66 10.67
CA VAL A 400 -18.59 -26.43 11.69
C VAL A 400 -17.39 -25.69 11.08
N ASN A 401 -16.94 -26.11 9.90
CA ASN A 401 -15.80 -25.47 9.25
C ASN A 401 -16.10 -24.03 8.80
N MET A 402 -17.32 -23.74 8.35
CA MET A 402 -17.77 -22.37 8.07
C MET A 402 -17.74 -21.46 9.31
N LEU A 403 -18.18 -21.97 10.45
CA LEU A 403 -18.11 -21.23 11.72
C LEU A 403 -16.66 -21.00 12.16
N THR A 404 -15.78 -21.97 11.95
CA THR A 404 -14.34 -21.83 12.20
C THR A 404 -13.74 -20.77 11.28
N ALA A 405 -14.08 -20.80 10.00
CA ALA A 405 -13.66 -19.83 8.99
C ALA A 405 -14.05 -18.40 9.36
N ALA A 406 -15.29 -18.18 9.77
CA ALA A 406 -15.77 -16.86 10.21
C ALA A 406 -15.07 -16.40 11.50
N SER A 407 -14.89 -17.30 12.46
CA SER A 407 -14.16 -16.99 13.71
C SER A 407 -12.71 -16.61 13.41
N GLY A 408 -12.01 -17.41 12.62
CA GLY A 408 -10.63 -17.18 12.21
C GLY A 408 -10.49 -15.91 11.38
N GLY A 409 -11.37 -15.72 10.39
CA GLY A 409 -11.38 -14.54 9.54
C GLY A 409 -11.53 -13.22 10.29
N VAL A 410 -12.21 -13.21 11.45
CA VAL A 410 -12.31 -12.03 12.32
C VAL A 410 -11.15 -11.93 13.31
N LEU A 411 -10.83 -13.02 13.99
CA LEU A 411 -9.89 -13.00 15.14
C LEU A 411 -8.42 -12.96 14.71
N VAL A 412 -8.07 -13.65 13.60
CA VAL A 412 -6.67 -13.71 13.13
C VAL A 412 -6.15 -12.31 12.78
N PRO A 413 -6.78 -11.52 11.90
CA PRO A 413 -6.25 -10.20 11.53
C PRO A 413 -6.21 -9.23 12.71
N VAL A 414 -7.19 -9.26 13.60
CA VAL A 414 -7.19 -8.43 14.82
C VAL A 414 -6.03 -8.79 15.76
N THR A 415 -5.73 -10.08 15.87
CA THR A 415 -4.64 -10.57 16.72
C THR A 415 -3.29 -10.22 16.12
N LEU A 416 -3.11 -10.40 14.81
CA LEU A 416 -1.89 -10.03 14.09
C LEU A 416 -1.58 -8.55 14.24
N LYS A 417 -2.56 -7.68 14.00
CA LYS A 417 -2.39 -6.22 14.18
C LYS A 417 -1.98 -5.86 15.62
N ARG A 418 -2.56 -6.53 16.64
CA ARG A 418 -2.17 -6.30 18.04
C ARG A 418 -0.75 -6.75 18.37
N LEU A 419 -0.24 -7.73 17.65
CA LEU A 419 1.12 -8.25 17.80
C LEU A 419 2.14 -7.50 16.96
N GLY A 420 1.71 -6.49 16.16
CA GLY A 420 2.57 -5.72 15.27
C GLY A 420 2.93 -6.43 13.96
N PHE A 421 2.17 -7.48 13.58
CA PHE A 421 2.32 -8.15 12.29
C PHE A 421 1.29 -7.64 11.30
N ASP A 422 1.68 -7.59 10.02
CA ASP A 422 0.75 -7.27 8.94
C ASP A 422 -0.33 -8.36 8.79
N PRO A 423 -1.62 -8.00 8.96
CA PRO A 423 -2.71 -8.94 8.80
C PRO A 423 -3.00 -9.30 7.34
N ALA A 424 -2.61 -8.49 6.35
CA ALA A 424 -2.80 -8.78 4.94
C ALA A 424 -1.88 -9.92 4.50
N LEU A 425 -0.61 -9.85 4.90
CA LEU A 425 0.41 -10.83 4.53
C LEU A 425 0.22 -12.18 5.27
N ALA A 426 0.20 -12.17 6.59
CA ALA A 426 0.20 -13.40 7.38
C ALA A 426 -1.19 -14.02 7.57
N GLY A 427 -2.25 -13.24 7.46
CA GLY A 427 -3.62 -13.65 7.77
C GLY A 427 -4.12 -14.79 6.91
N GLY A 428 -3.82 -14.78 5.62
CA GLY A 428 -4.26 -15.79 4.66
C GLY A 428 -3.73 -17.20 4.99
N VAL A 429 -2.45 -17.33 5.26
CA VAL A 429 -1.80 -18.63 5.56
C VAL A 429 -2.29 -19.22 6.88
N ILE A 430 -2.38 -18.37 7.91
CA ILE A 430 -2.88 -18.81 9.23
C ILE A 430 -4.34 -19.27 9.12
N LEU A 431 -5.15 -18.50 8.40
CA LEU A 431 -6.57 -18.80 8.24
C LEU A 431 -6.80 -20.08 7.44
N THR A 432 -6.10 -20.26 6.32
CA THR A 432 -6.18 -21.48 5.49
C THR A 432 -5.76 -22.70 6.31
N THR A 433 -4.66 -22.58 7.06
CA THR A 433 -4.21 -23.66 7.96
C THR A 433 -5.27 -24.01 8.98
N LEU A 434 -5.87 -23.00 9.62
CA LEU A 434 -6.92 -23.19 10.61
C LEU A 434 -8.14 -23.90 10.02
N THR A 435 -8.60 -23.47 8.84
CA THR A 435 -9.77 -24.06 8.17
C THR A 435 -9.50 -25.46 7.64
N ASP A 436 -8.30 -25.77 7.18
CA ASP A 436 -7.91 -27.11 6.75
C ASP A 436 -7.85 -28.08 7.93
N VAL A 437 -7.13 -27.71 8.99
CA VAL A 437 -7.01 -28.52 10.20
C VAL A 437 -8.38 -28.80 10.81
N MET A 438 -9.19 -27.76 10.99
CA MET A 438 -10.52 -27.90 11.61
C MET A 438 -11.52 -28.57 10.66
N GLY A 439 -11.41 -28.33 9.35
CA GLY A 439 -12.21 -29.00 8.34
C GLY A 439 -11.97 -30.51 8.31
N PHE A 440 -10.71 -30.93 8.27
CA PHE A 440 -10.34 -32.35 8.31
C PHE A 440 -10.70 -32.97 9.68
N LEU A 441 -10.38 -32.31 10.78
CA LEU A 441 -10.70 -32.80 12.12
C LEU A 441 -12.20 -32.99 12.34
N SER A 442 -13.03 -32.02 11.96
CA SER A 442 -14.48 -32.07 12.09
C SER A 442 -15.06 -33.14 11.19
N PHE A 443 -14.65 -33.21 9.92
CA PHE A 443 -15.20 -34.18 8.97
C PHE A 443 -14.79 -35.62 9.28
N LEU A 444 -13.50 -35.89 9.45
CA LEU A 444 -12.98 -37.22 9.71
C LEU A 444 -13.31 -37.66 11.14
N GLY A 445 -13.30 -36.73 12.10
CA GLY A 445 -13.70 -37.02 13.50
C GLY A 445 -15.16 -37.43 13.62
N LEU A 446 -16.07 -36.63 12.99
CA LEU A 446 -17.49 -36.99 12.98
C LEU A 446 -17.74 -38.30 12.21
N ALA A 447 -17.04 -38.49 11.08
CA ALA A 447 -17.15 -39.74 10.33
C ALA A 447 -16.72 -40.94 11.16
N THR A 448 -15.60 -40.85 11.89
CA THR A 448 -15.11 -41.92 12.75
C THR A 448 -16.08 -42.23 13.89
N LEU A 449 -16.64 -41.21 14.53
CA LEU A 449 -17.55 -41.36 15.65
C LEU A 449 -18.93 -41.91 15.27
N ILE A 450 -19.44 -41.52 14.07
CA ILE A 450 -20.82 -41.83 13.68
C ILE A 450 -20.91 -43.03 12.74
N LEU A 451 -19.94 -43.19 11.83
CA LEU A 451 -19.99 -44.20 10.77
C LEU A 451 -19.16 -45.46 11.12
N LEU A 452 -18.18 -45.33 12.00
CA LEU A 452 -17.20 -46.38 12.30
C LEU A 452 -17.06 -46.57 13.83
N PRO A 453 -18.15 -46.80 14.56
CA PRO A 453 -18.11 -47.03 16.01
C PRO A 453 -17.36 -48.32 16.40
#